data_a1fb16e44cb3dc063aed4d2c10a3ea2f
#
_entry.id   a1fb16e44cb3dc063aed4d2c10a3ea2f
#
_cell.length_a   1.000
_cell.length_b   1.000
_cell.length_c   1.000
_cell.angle_alpha   90.00
_cell.angle_beta   90.00
_cell.angle_gamma   90.00
#
_symmetry.space_group_name_H-M   'P 1'
#
loop_
_entity.id
_entity.type
_entity.pdbx_description
1 polymer ?
#
loop_
_entity_poly.entity_id
_entity_poly.type
_entity_poly.pdbx_seq_one_letter_code
_entity_poly.pdbx_strand_id
1 'polypeptide(L)'
;MNHAMTVFRGMLALAVLLAGPVLAQHDHGSKKRPPPLAIGAAFSPSGELWIVGLDAKLELFVQTSADEGRQWSAPRALDTGGDKPVADGENRPKLAFGPTGQAVISYTVALARPYTGQIRMLRSDDGGRSFSPPFTVHQDRQVITHRFESLAFDGQGTLHTLWVDKRDAAAAALPQASAAASGTSKDSRRPRVKTGYLGAAIYRNESRDGGRSFGPDLKLADHSCECCRIALAPAPDGSLVAMWRHVFDPGAAATQQRDHAFAPVASIAAPPVRASFDHWALEACPHHGPGLAPAAGGGYHAVWFGDRAGQTLVRYGRLGADGSPIGQARPLPDEQAEHAAVQSAGSQLVIAWRSFDGQATRWRAWVSVDDGRSFATRELGRSADDNDHPLLVKRGEQIFALWRTAQGVRVENMSR
;
A
#
# COMPACT_ATOMS: atom_id res chain seq x y z
N MET A 1 47.57 73.45 40.80
CA MET A 1 46.85 73.29 39.56
C MET A 1 46.25 71.86 39.60
N ASN A 2 45.06 71.79 40.17
CA ASN A 2 44.36 70.56 40.51
C ASN A 2 43.18 70.35 39.59
N HIS A 3 43.10 69.32 38.86
CA HIS A 3 41.89 68.93 38.16
C HIS A 3 41.22 67.76 38.90
N ALA A 4 40.08 67.99 39.45
CA ALA A 4 39.23 67.03 40.07
C ALA A 4 38.47 66.23 38.97
N MET A 5 38.56 64.91 39.02
CA MET A 5 37.79 64.01 38.17
C MET A 5 36.52 63.59 38.89
N THR A 6 35.40 63.99 38.38
CA THR A 6 34.06 63.64 38.88
C THR A 6 33.64 62.30 38.23
N VAL A 7 33.40 61.27 39.05
CA VAL A 7 32.93 59.97 38.62
C VAL A 7 31.39 59.99 38.60
N PHE A 8 30.78 59.87 37.41
CA PHE A 8 29.36 59.67 37.25
C PHE A 8 29.02 58.16 37.29
N ARG A 9 28.30 57.75 38.32
CA ARG A 9 27.74 56.39 38.39
C ARG A 9 26.38 56.38 37.64
N GLY A 10 26.40 55.84 36.44
CA GLY A 10 25.17 55.53 35.72
C GLY A 10 24.59 54.19 36.18
N MET A 11 23.36 54.22 36.74
CA MET A 11 22.54 53.02 37.00
C MET A 11 21.95 52.54 35.70
N LEU A 12 22.38 51.33 35.25
CA LEU A 12 21.78 50.64 34.12
C LEU A 12 20.59 49.87 34.64
N ALA A 13 19.35 50.33 34.32
CA ALA A 13 18.12 49.59 34.56
C ALA A 13 17.97 48.50 33.49
N LEU A 14 18.05 47.24 33.89
CA LEU A 14 17.83 46.11 33.04
C LEU A 14 16.32 45.86 32.92
N ALA A 15 15.71 46.27 31.80
CA ALA A 15 14.35 45.94 31.47
C ALA A 15 14.27 44.51 30.93
N VAL A 16 13.81 43.56 31.75
CA VAL A 16 13.51 42.19 31.33
C VAL A 16 12.20 42.20 30.54
N LEU A 17 12.26 42.18 29.23
CA LEU A 17 11.13 41.93 28.36
C LEU A 17 10.73 40.44 28.48
N LEU A 18 9.67 40.14 29.22
CA LEU A 18 8.99 38.85 29.21
C LEU A 18 8.31 38.68 27.84
N ALA A 19 9.02 38.08 26.89
CA ALA A 19 8.39 37.58 25.68
C ALA A 19 7.62 36.29 26.03
N GLY A 20 6.31 36.43 26.22
CA GLY A 20 5.41 35.28 26.30
C GLY A 20 5.43 34.51 24.98
N PRO A 21 5.24 33.17 24.98
CA PRO A 21 5.16 32.40 23.74
C PRO A 21 3.93 32.86 22.96
N VAL A 22 4.14 33.53 21.83
CA VAL A 22 3.12 33.72 20.80
C VAL A 22 2.82 32.34 20.23
N LEU A 23 1.77 31.72 20.74
CA LEU A 23 1.14 30.60 20.07
C LEU A 23 0.61 31.13 18.73
N ALA A 24 1.38 30.94 17.67
CA ALA A 24 0.88 31.09 16.32
C ALA A 24 -0.26 30.09 16.15
N GLN A 25 -1.50 30.54 16.36
CA GLN A 25 -2.67 29.85 15.86
C GLN A 25 -2.54 29.87 14.32
N HIS A 26 -2.04 28.81 13.77
CA HIS A 26 -2.24 28.49 12.35
C HIS A 26 -3.75 28.31 12.18
N ASP A 27 -4.41 29.36 11.74
CA ASP A 27 -5.77 29.32 11.22
C ASP A 27 -5.73 28.41 9.96
N HIS A 28 -5.97 27.14 10.16
CA HIS A 28 -6.24 26.19 9.08
C HIS A 28 -7.64 26.52 8.56
N GLY A 29 -7.75 27.65 7.88
CA GLY A 29 -8.90 27.92 7.03
C GLY A 29 -9.14 26.65 6.21
N SER A 30 -10.35 26.13 6.24
CA SER A 30 -10.79 24.90 5.61
C SER A 30 -10.63 24.94 4.08
N LYS A 31 -9.39 24.96 3.60
CA LYS A 31 -9.10 24.66 2.19
C LYS A 31 -9.59 23.24 1.97
N LYS A 32 -10.67 23.10 1.20
CA LYS A 32 -11.16 21.78 0.76
C LYS A 32 -9.96 21.01 0.24
N ARG A 33 -9.66 19.87 0.87
CA ARG A 33 -8.59 19.00 0.37
C ARG A 33 -8.93 18.64 -1.07
N PRO A 34 -7.97 18.66 -2.00
CA PRO A 34 -8.22 18.19 -3.35
C PRO A 34 -8.70 16.74 -3.29
N PRO A 35 -9.54 16.31 -4.25
CA PRO A 35 -10.00 14.93 -4.28
C PRO A 35 -8.81 13.97 -4.40
N PRO A 36 -8.89 12.80 -3.75
CA PRO A 36 -7.80 11.84 -3.87
C PRO A 36 -7.68 11.37 -5.33
N LEU A 37 -6.46 11.38 -5.85
CA LEU A 37 -6.17 10.95 -7.22
C LEU A 37 -5.95 9.45 -7.35
N ALA A 38 -5.93 8.72 -6.24
CA ALA A 38 -5.70 7.28 -6.21
C ALA A 38 -6.74 6.52 -7.03
N ILE A 39 -6.27 5.70 -7.98
CA ILE A 39 -7.10 4.86 -8.84
C ILE A 39 -6.69 3.39 -8.76
N GLY A 40 -7.65 2.49 -9.02
CA GLY A 40 -7.41 1.12 -9.46
C GLY A 40 -7.59 1.02 -10.97
N ALA A 41 -6.90 0.09 -11.62
CA ALA A 41 -7.02 -0.14 -13.05
C ALA A 41 -6.92 -1.62 -13.40
N ALA A 42 -7.63 -2.05 -14.43
CA ALA A 42 -7.54 -3.39 -15.01
C ALA A 42 -8.05 -3.40 -16.46
N PHE A 43 -7.59 -4.35 -17.25
CA PHE A 43 -8.23 -4.67 -18.52
C PHE A 43 -9.39 -5.65 -18.30
N SER A 44 -10.52 -5.37 -18.93
CA SER A 44 -11.62 -6.34 -19.00
C SER A 44 -11.25 -7.49 -19.94
N PRO A 45 -11.95 -8.64 -19.88
CA PRO A 45 -11.78 -9.72 -20.84
C PRO A 45 -12.04 -9.31 -22.30
N SER A 46 -12.85 -8.27 -22.54
CA SER A 46 -13.07 -7.69 -23.87
C SER A 46 -11.92 -6.81 -24.36
N GLY A 47 -10.91 -6.55 -23.51
CA GLY A 47 -9.74 -5.75 -23.84
C GLY A 47 -9.88 -4.25 -23.59
N GLU A 48 -10.99 -3.79 -23.00
CA GLU A 48 -11.15 -2.39 -22.58
C GLU A 48 -10.33 -2.12 -21.30
N LEU A 49 -9.66 -0.99 -21.26
CA LEU A 49 -9.01 -0.50 -20.06
C LEU A 49 -10.03 0.20 -19.16
N TRP A 50 -10.13 -0.25 -17.92
CA TRP A 50 -11.00 0.32 -16.90
C TRP A 50 -10.18 0.98 -15.79
N ILE A 51 -10.70 2.09 -15.29
CA ILE A 51 -10.23 2.70 -14.04
C ILE A 51 -11.38 2.85 -13.06
N VAL A 52 -11.07 2.76 -11.78
CA VAL A 52 -11.96 3.08 -10.67
C VAL A 52 -11.28 4.07 -9.74
N GLY A 53 -12.01 5.06 -9.25
CA GLY A 53 -11.46 6.10 -8.36
C GLY A 53 -12.56 6.87 -7.66
N LEU A 54 -12.15 7.91 -6.93
CA LEU A 54 -13.06 8.87 -6.31
C LEU A 54 -13.06 10.19 -7.08
N ASP A 55 -14.23 10.77 -7.24
CA ASP A 55 -14.42 12.09 -7.82
C ASP A 55 -14.25 13.21 -6.80
N ALA A 56 -14.52 14.45 -7.19
CA ALA A 56 -14.42 15.62 -6.33
C ALA A 56 -15.44 15.64 -5.17
N LYS A 57 -16.50 14.84 -5.25
CA LYS A 57 -17.50 14.66 -4.18
C LYS A 57 -17.19 13.44 -3.30
N LEU A 58 -16.08 12.74 -3.56
CA LEU A 58 -15.70 11.46 -2.97
C LEU A 58 -16.67 10.33 -3.33
N GLU A 59 -17.37 10.45 -4.46
CA GLU A 59 -18.21 9.39 -5.00
C GLU A 59 -17.35 8.42 -5.83
N LEU A 60 -17.62 7.14 -5.69
CA LEU A 60 -16.93 6.09 -6.44
C LEU A 60 -17.36 6.14 -7.91
N PHE A 61 -16.43 6.16 -8.84
CA PHE A 61 -16.70 6.16 -10.26
C PHE A 61 -15.88 5.15 -11.02
N VAL A 62 -16.34 4.78 -12.21
CA VAL A 62 -15.55 4.06 -13.23
C VAL A 62 -15.52 4.85 -14.53
N GLN A 63 -14.43 4.70 -15.27
CA GLN A 63 -14.30 5.11 -16.67
C GLN A 63 -13.67 3.98 -17.47
N THR A 64 -13.98 3.92 -18.75
CA THR A 64 -13.45 2.92 -19.69
C THR A 64 -12.81 3.57 -20.90
N SER A 65 -11.86 2.85 -21.49
CA SER A 65 -11.21 3.23 -22.73
C SER A 65 -11.04 2.01 -23.61
N ALA A 66 -11.52 2.11 -24.86
CA ALA A 66 -11.35 1.07 -25.87
C ALA A 66 -10.05 1.24 -26.68
N ASP A 67 -9.33 2.36 -26.52
CA ASP A 67 -8.20 2.77 -27.32
C ASP A 67 -6.91 2.98 -26.50
N GLU A 68 -6.73 2.17 -25.45
CA GLU A 68 -5.53 2.17 -24.59
C GLU A 68 -5.34 3.47 -23.81
N GLY A 69 -6.44 4.14 -23.42
CA GLY A 69 -6.39 5.35 -22.60
C GLY A 69 -6.23 6.65 -23.38
N ARG A 70 -6.33 6.64 -24.71
CA ARG A 70 -6.32 7.87 -25.52
C ARG A 70 -7.61 8.66 -25.36
N GLN A 71 -8.73 7.96 -25.29
CA GLN A 71 -10.04 8.52 -25.00
C GLN A 71 -10.69 7.74 -23.89
N TRP A 72 -11.34 8.45 -22.97
CA TRP A 72 -12.06 7.90 -21.86
C TRP A 72 -13.56 8.15 -21.98
N SER A 73 -14.37 7.21 -21.58
CA SER A 73 -15.80 7.42 -21.40
C SER A 73 -16.07 8.55 -20.39
N ALA A 74 -17.27 9.11 -20.40
CA ALA A 74 -17.71 9.92 -19.29
C ALA A 74 -17.62 9.11 -17.96
N PRO A 75 -17.25 9.74 -16.82
CA PRO A 75 -17.27 9.07 -15.53
C PRO A 75 -18.69 8.57 -15.22
N ARG A 76 -18.79 7.30 -14.86
CA ARG A 76 -20.05 6.69 -14.40
C ARG A 76 -19.96 6.47 -12.90
N ALA A 77 -20.77 7.19 -12.13
CA ALA A 77 -20.88 6.99 -10.70
C ALA A 77 -21.43 5.58 -10.39
N LEU A 78 -20.92 4.99 -9.31
CA LEU A 78 -21.39 3.71 -8.80
C LEU A 78 -22.20 3.93 -7.53
N ASP A 79 -23.33 3.22 -7.43
CA ASP A 79 -24.13 3.26 -6.22
C ASP A 79 -23.42 2.50 -5.08
N THR A 80 -23.00 3.22 -4.09
CA THR A 80 -22.36 2.68 -2.89
C THR A 80 -23.33 2.52 -1.72
N GLY A 81 -24.65 2.65 -1.94
CA GLY A 81 -25.66 2.51 -0.89
C GLY A 81 -25.53 3.53 0.23
N GLY A 82 -24.94 4.70 -0.05
CA GLY A 82 -24.69 5.75 0.93
C GLY A 82 -23.36 5.60 1.70
N ASP A 83 -22.54 4.59 1.40
CA ASP A 83 -21.17 4.51 1.91
C ASP A 83 -20.37 5.76 1.52
N LYS A 84 -19.40 6.14 2.37
CA LYS A 84 -18.44 7.20 2.08
C LYS A 84 -17.05 6.61 1.87
N PRO A 85 -16.70 6.26 0.63
CA PRO A 85 -15.40 5.69 0.32
C PRO A 85 -14.27 6.65 0.69
N VAL A 86 -13.14 6.08 1.11
CA VAL A 86 -11.90 6.82 1.38
C VAL A 86 -10.76 6.25 0.57
N ALA A 87 -9.85 7.13 0.15
CA ALA A 87 -8.59 6.73 -0.46
C ALA A 87 -7.47 7.59 0.12
N ASP A 88 -6.44 6.94 0.61
CA ASP A 88 -5.26 7.57 1.18
C ASP A 88 -4.01 6.76 0.78
N GLY A 89 -3.19 7.34 -0.08
CA GLY A 89 -1.97 6.71 -0.55
C GLY A 89 -2.20 5.34 -1.20
N GLU A 90 -1.73 4.28 -0.57
CA GLU A 90 -1.83 2.92 -1.08
C GLU A 90 -3.17 2.22 -0.76
N ASN A 91 -3.97 2.80 0.15
CA ASN A 91 -5.34 2.36 0.41
C ASN A 91 -6.26 3.04 -0.61
N ARG A 92 -6.56 2.36 -1.70
CA ARG A 92 -7.26 2.89 -2.88
C ARG A 92 -8.32 1.92 -3.38
N PRO A 93 -9.35 2.38 -4.12
CA PRO A 93 -10.27 1.47 -4.80
C PRO A 93 -9.52 0.52 -5.73
N LYS A 94 -10.00 -0.71 -5.85
CA LYS A 94 -9.41 -1.75 -6.69
C LYS A 94 -10.46 -2.38 -7.58
N LEU A 95 -10.01 -2.87 -8.73
CA LEU A 95 -10.83 -3.50 -9.74
C LEU A 95 -10.15 -4.79 -10.21
N ALA A 96 -10.90 -5.87 -10.31
CA ALA A 96 -10.47 -7.09 -10.97
C ALA A 96 -11.60 -7.70 -11.80
N PHE A 97 -11.21 -8.36 -12.90
CA PHE A 97 -12.11 -9.13 -13.73
C PHE A 97 -11.85 -10.61 -13.55
N GLY A 98 -12.93 -11.39 -13.41
CA GLY A 98 -12.89 -12.83 -13.42
C GLY A 98 -12.89 -13.40 -14.84
N PRO A 99 -12.52 -14.68 -14.99
CA PRO A 99 -12.34 -15.31 -16.31
C PRO A 99 -13.65 -15.43 -17.12
N THR A 100 -14.80 -15.41 -16.50
CA THR A 100 -16.12 -15.48 -17.16
C THR A 100 -16.81 -14.12 -17.27
N GLY A 101 -16.04 -13.01 -17.10
CA GLY A 101 -16.55 -11.65 -17.28
C GLY A 101 -17.12 -11.02 -16.01
N GLN A 102 -17.00 -11.67 -14.86
CA GLN A 102 -17.32 -11.01 -13.58
C GLN A 102 -16.40 -9.81 -13.38
N ALA A 103 -16.93 -8.73 -12.81
CA ALA A 103 -16.14 -7.62 -12.32
C ALA A 103 -16.38 -7.43 -10.82
N VAL A 104 -15.32 -7.17 -10.07
CA VAL A 104 -15.39 -6.79 -8.66
C VAL A 104 -14.65 -5.50 -8.43
N ILE A 105 -15.24 -4.63 -7.61
CA ILE A 105 -14.63 -3.37 -7.20
C ILE A 105 -14.64 -3.35 -5.68
N SER A 106 -13.47 -3.19 -5.05
CA SER A 106 -13.35 -2.99 -3.61
C SER A 106 -12.97 -1.55 -3.28
N TYR A 107 -13.40 -1.12 -2.12
CA TYR A 107 -13.05 0.18 -1.54
C TYR A 107 -13.12 0.11 -0.02
N THR A 108 -12.40 1.01 0.65
CA THR A 108 -12.46 1.16 2.11
C THR A 108 -13.48 2.22 2.50
N VAL A 109 -14.24 1.96 3.55
CA VAL A 109 -15.06 2.95 4.27
C VAL A 109 -14.44 3.18 5.64
N ALA A 110 -14.19 4.43 5.99
CA ALA A 110 -13.70 4.78 7.33
C ALA A 110 -14.78 4.54 8.39
N LEU A 111 -14.37 4.03 9.55
CA LEU A 111 -15.24 3.84 10.71
C LEU A 111 -15.05 4.98 11.73
N ALA A 112 -15.78 4.92 12.83
CA ALA A 112 -15.88 6.01 13.81
C ALA A 112 -14.56 6.42 14.48
N ARG A 113 -13.58 5.50 14.57
CA ARG A 113 -12.27 5.79 15.17
C ARG A 113 -11.21 6.03 14.08
N PRO A 114 -10.22 6.91 14.31
CA PRO A 114 -9.12 7.11 13.37
C PRO A 114 -8.41 5.81 13.01
N TYR A 115 -7.98 5.69 11.75
CA TYR A 115 -7.28 4.53 11.18
C TYR A 115 -8.08 3.23 11.20
N THR A 116 -9.36 3.25 11.54
CA THR A 116 -10.25 2.09 11.42
C THR A 116 -11.01 2.14 10.10
N GLY A 117 -11.36 0.98 9.56
CA GLY A 117 -12.07 0.89 8.30
C GLY A 117 -12.68 -0.48 8.08
N GLN A 118 -13.57 -0.56 7.12
CA GLN A 118 -14.10 -1.81 6.59
C GLN A 118 -13.93 -1.85 5.07
N ILE A 119 -13.74 -3.05 4.54
CA ILE A 119 -13.61 -3.29 3.11
C ILE A 119 -15.00 -3.62 2.56
N ARG A 120 -15.42 -2.79 1.61
CA ARG A 120 -16.68 -2.95 0.88
C ARG A 120 -16.39 -3.43 -0.52
N MET A 121 -17.34 -4.12 -1.11
CA MET A 121 -17.22 -4.63 -2.48
C MET A 121 -18.53 -4.45 -3.23
N LEU A 122 -18.41 -4.07 -4.50
CA LEU A 122 -19.44 -4.13 -5.53
C LEU A 122 -19.07 -5.26 -6.48
N ARG A 123 -20.06 -5.94 -7.00
CA ARG A 123 -19.90 -7.08 -7.88
C ARG A 123 -20.81 -6.95 -9.11
N SER A 124 -20.31 -7.36 -10.25
CA SER A 124 -21.01 -7.41 -11.52
C SER A 124 -20.93 -8.81 -12.14
N ASP A 125 -22.04 -9.27 -12.72
CA ASP A 125 -22.13 -10.50 -13.51
C ASP A 125 -22.18 -10.25 -15.01
N ASP A 126 -22.29 -8.99 -15.42
CA ASP A 126 -22.61 -8.59 -16.79
C ASP A 126 -21.49 -7.75 -17.44
N GLY A 127 -20.24 -7.98 -17.01
CA GLY A 127 -19.07 -7.28 -17.53
C GLY A 127 -18.95 -5.83 -17.05
N GLY A 128 -19.51 -5.50 -15.88
CA GLY A 128 -19.46 -4.16 -15.30
C GLY A 128 -20.55 -3.21 -15.78
N ARG A 129 -21.56 -3.69 -16.53
CA ARG A 129 -22.72 -2.87 -16.95
C ARG A 129 -23.58 -2.47 -15.76
N SER A 130 -23.83 -3.43 -14.85
CA SER A 130 -24.49 -3.17 -13.58
C SER A 130 -23.69 -3.75 -12.41
N PHE A 131 -23.90 -3.21 -11.22
CA PHE A 131 -23.27 -3.68 -10.00
C PHE A 131 -24.29 -3.99 -8.91
N SER A 132 -23.99 -4.97 -8.08
CA SER A 132 -24.76 -5.30 -6.88
C SER A 132 -24.78 -4.14 -5.88
N PRO A 133 -25.71 -4.11 -4.94
CA PRO A 133 -25.53 -3.32 -3.72
C PRO A 133 -24.21 -3.66 -3.05
N PRO A 134 -23.56 -2.70 -2.35
CA PRO A 134 -22.30 -2.94 -1.68
C PRO A 134 -22.46 -3.87 -0.47
N PHE A 135 -21.47 -4.71 -0.25
CA PHE A 135 -21.42 -5.60 0.90
C PHE A 135 -20.01 -5.60 1.54
N THR A 136 -19.91 -5.99 2.80
CA THR A 136 -18.61 -6.09 3.49
C THR A 136 -17.99 -7.45 3.24
N VAL A 137 -16.73 -7.47 2.81
CA VAL A 137 -16.00 -8.68 2.40
C VAL A 137 -15.61 -9.57 3.59
N HIS A 138 -15.06 -8.97 4.65
CA HIS A 138 -14.61 -9.69 5.85
C HIS A 138 -15.75 -9.98 6.83
N GLN A 139 -15.60 -11.02 7.65
CA GLN A 139 -16.62 -11.43 8.64
C GLN A 139 -16.54 -10.63 9.94
N ASP A 140 -15.35 -10.21 10.36
CA ASP A 140 -15.19 -9.36 11.55
C ASP A 140 -15.85 -8.00 11.34
N ARG A 141 -16.61 -7.52 12.34
CA ARG A 141 -17.37 -6.28 12.31
C ARG A 141 -16.95 -5.28 13.41
N GLN A 142 -15.85 -5.55 14.07
CA GLN A 142 -15.32 -4.65 15.09
C GLN A 142 -14.87 -3.31 14.47
N VAL A 143 -14.90 -2.24 15.26
CA VAL A 143 -14.38 -0.92 14.83
C VAL A 143 -12.86 -0.91 14.99
N ILE A 144 -12.18 -1.58 14.06
CA ILE A 144 -10.74 -1.75 13.98
C ILE A 144 -10.25 -1.50 12.54
N THR A 145 -8.98 -1.76 12.28
CA THR A 145 -8.43 -1.69 10.93
C THR A 145 -8.76 -2.97 10.15
N HIS A 146 -9.53 -2.82 9.05
CA HIS A 146 -9.63 -3.74 7.93
C HIS A 146 -9.41 -2.87 6.68
N ARG A 147 -8.15 -2.76 6.23
CA ARG A 147 -7.74 -1.81 5.19
C ARG A 147 -6.62 -2.38 4.33
N PHE A 148 -6.21 -1.63 3.32
CA PHE A 148 -5.12 -1.99 2.41
C PHE A 148 -5.35 -3.34 1.74
N GLU A 149 -6.60 -3.61 1.38
CA GLU A 149 -6.96 -4.85 0.70
C GLU A 149 -6.23 -4.97 -0.64
N SER A 150 -5.95 -6.20 -1.01
CA SER A 150 -5.56 -6.60 -2.37
C SER A 150 -6.43 -7.74 -2.81
N LEU A 151 -6.79 -7.77 -4.09
CA LEU A 151 -7.65 -8.79 -4.64
C LEU A 151 -7.18 -9.22 -6.03
N ALA A 152 -7.33 -10.50 -6.32
CA ALA A 152 -7.06 -11.08 -7.62
C ALA A 152 -7.84 -12.37 -7.80
N PHE A 153 -8.20 -12.68 -9.05
CA PHE A 153 -8.64 -14.01 -9.43
C PHE A 153 -7.40 -14.87 -9.68
N ASP A 154 -7.42 -16.11 -9.20
CA ASP A 154 -6.41 -17.10 -9.52
C ASP A 154 -6.69 -17.78 -10.88
N GLY A 155 -5.80 -18.68 -11.29
CA GLY A 155 -5.93 -19.41 -12.56
C GLY A 155 -7.14 -20.37 -12.62
N GLN A 156 -7.76 -20.68 -11.50
CA GLN A 156 -8.96 -21.49 -11.37
C GLN A 156 -10.24 -20.64 -11.31
N GLY A 157 -10.10 -19.30 -11.32
CA GLY A 157 -11.22 -18.37 -11.22
C GLY A 157 -11.73 -18.13 -9.79
N THR A 158 -10.97 -18.54 -8.77
CA THR A 158 -11.25 -18.19 -7.38
C THR A 158 -10.79 -16.75 -7.11
N LEU A 159 -11.68 -15.93 -6.57
CA LEU A 159 -11.33 -14.60 -6.12
C LEU A 159 -10.73 -14.67 -4.72
N HIS A 160 -9.49 -14.20 -4.58
CA HIS A 160 -8.83 -14.05 -3.29
C HIS A 160 -8.82 -12.58 -2.87
N THR A 161 -9.12 -12.33 -1.60
CA THR A 161 -9.00 -11.00 -0.98
C THR A 161 -8.11 -11.11 0.25
N LEU A 162 -7.08 -10.26 0.32
CA LEU A 162 -6.16 -10.15 1.45
C LEU A 162 -6.24 -8.74 2.02
N TRP A 163 -6.04 -8.57 3.32
CA TRP A 163 -6.05 -7.25 3.95
C TRP A 163 -5.22 -7.19 5.23
N VAL A 164 -4.88 -5.97 5.61
CA VAL A 164 -4.30 -5.65 6.91
C VAL A 164 -5.41 -5.58 7.96
N ASP A 165 -5.27 -6.35 9.04
CA ASP A 165 -6.27 -6.57 10.07
C ASP A 165 -5.67 -6.39 11.48
N LYS A 166 -6.41 -5.74 12.37
CA LYS A 166 -5.96 -5.52 13.76
C LYS A 166 -6.80 -6.26 14.80
N ARG A 167 -7.59 -7.28 14.43
CA ARG A 167 -8.44 -8.02 15.38
C ARG A 167 -7.64 -8.71 16.49
N ASP A 168 -6.48 -9.26 16.18
CA ASP A 168 -5.62 -9.91 17.17
C ASP A 168 -5.03 -8.89 18.15
N ALA A 169 -4.58 -7.73 17.65
CA ALA A 169 -4.09 -6.65 18.48
C ALA A 169 -5.20 -6.08 19.38
N ALA A 170 -6.43 -5.96 18.86
CA ALA A 170 -7.59 -5.53 19.64
C ALA A 170 -7.95 -6.55 20.72
N ALA A 171 -7.94 -7.84 20.40
CA ALA A 171 -8.19 -8.91 21.36
C ALA A 171 -7.13 -8.95 22.48
N ALA A 172 -5.85 -8.78 22.14
CA ALA A 172 -4.75 -8.74 23.11
C ALA A 172 -4.77 -7.50 24.02
N ALA A 173 -5.40 -6.41 23.57
CA ALA A 173 -5.55 -5.18 24.35
C ALA A 173 -6.71 -5.24 25.36
N LEU A 174 -7.62 -6.22 25.27
CA LEU A 174 -8.68 -6.41 26.23
C LEU A 174 -8.08 -6.85 27.57
N PRO A 175 -8.57 -6.33 28.72
CA PRO A 175 -8.17 -6.85 30.03
C PRO A 175 -8.45 -8.35 30.06
N GLN A 176 -7.41 -9.16 30.22
CA GLN A 176 -7.64 -10.58 30.53
C GLN A 176 -8.41 -10.61 31.85
N ALA A 177 -9.64 -11.09 31.79
CA ALA A 177 -10.40 -11.40 33.03
C ALA A 177 -9.52 -12.35 33.83
N SER A 178 -8.92 -11.83 34.90
CA SER A 178 -8.07 -12.61 35.78
C SER A 178 -8.91 -13.77 36.30
N ALA A 179 -8.55 -14.99 35.92
CA ALA A 179 -8.93 -16.14 36.68
C ALA A 179 -8.45 -15.85 38.11
N ALA A 180 -9.41 -15.62 39.00
CA ALA A 180 -9.15 -15.38 40.41
C ALA A 180 -8.51 -16.64 41.02
N ALA A 181 -7.18 -16.68 40.99
CA ALA A 181 -6.39 -17.57 41.80
C ALA A 181 -5.95 -16.76 43.01
N SER A 182 -6.55 -17.06 44.15
CA SER A 182 -6.15 -16.64 45.49
C SER A 182 -4.65 -16.94 45.68
N GLY A 183 -3.83 -15.91 45.85
CA GLY A 183 -2.42 -16.06 46.14
C GLY A 183 -1.78 -14.68 46.34
N THR A 184 -1.73 -14.25 47.60
CA THR A 184 -0.99 -13.11 48.10
C THR A 184 0.50 -13.24 47.76
N SER A 185 1.00 -12.45 46.86
CA SER A 185 2.44 -12.13 46.81
C SER A 185 2.60 -10.74 46.21
N LYS A 186 3.01 -9.79 47.05
CA LYS A 186 3.48 -8.47 46.70
C LYS A 186 4.90 -8.61 46.10
N ASP A 187 5.02 -8.78 44.82
CA ASP A 187 6.27 -8.48 44.12
C ASP A 187 5.98 -7.88 42.75
N SER A 188 5.88 -6.55 42.73
CA SER A 188 5.47 -5.73 41.58
C SER A 188 6.66 -5.34 40.68
N ARG A 189 7.75 -6.13 40.64
CA ARG A 189 8.97 -5.80 39.87
C ARG A 189 9.42 -6.90 38.91
N ARG A 190 8.49 -7.62 38.28
CA ARG A 190 8.88 -8.37 37.08
C ARG A 190 8.73 -7.47 35.88
N PRO A 191 9.79 -7.26 35.07
CA PRO A 191 9.63 -6.63 33.77
C PRO A 191 8.59 -7.45 32.99
N ARG A 192 7.52 -6.80 32.57
CA ARG A 192 6.60 -7.38 31.59
C ARG A 192 7.46 -7.67 30.36
N VAL A 193 7.78 -8.93 30.12
CA VAL A 193 8.37 -9.36 28.87
C VAL A 193 7.39 -8.91 27.80
N LYS A 194 7.76 -7.91 27.00
CA LYS A 194 7.04 -7.52 25.80
C LYS A 194 7.16 -8.71 24.84
N THR A 195 6.24 -9.66 24.96
CA THR A 195 6.09 -10.69 23.94
C THR A 195 5.75 -10.01 22.62
N GLY A 196 6.54 -10.23 21.61
CA GLY A 196 6.50 -9.85 20.22
C GLY A 196 5.57 -8.73 19.75
N TYR A 197 5.87 -8.13 18.61
CA TYR A 197 5.03 -7.13 17.95
C TYR A 197 3.60 -7.67 17.77
N LEU A 198 2.62 -7.00 18.38
CA LEU A 198 1.18 -7.29 18.25
C LEU A 198 0.49 -6.17 17.47
N GLY A 199 1.07 -5.77 16.33
CA GLY A 199 0.46 -4.78 15.46
C GLY A 199 -0.66 -5.36 14.62
N ALA A 200 -0.52 -5.26 13.30
CA ALA A 200 -1.47 -5.87 12.39
C ALA A 200 -1.05 -7.29 12.00
N ALA A 201 -2.02 -8.04 11.50
CA ALA A 201 -1.85 -9.32 10.82
C ALA A 201 -2.32 -9.20 9.36
N ILE A 202 -1.94 -10.15 8.51
CA ILE A 202 -2.55 -10.33 7.20
C ILE A 202 -3.63 -11.40 7.33
N TYR A 203 -4.86 -11.01 6.98
CA TYR A 203 -6.00 -11.91 6.84
C TYR A 203 -6.38 -12.05 5.37
N ARG A 204 -7.04 -13.14 5.05
CA ARG A 204 -7.55 -13.43 3.72
C ARG A 204 -8.89 -14.17 3.79
N ASN A 205 -9.64 -14.12 2.70
CA ASN A 205 -10.70 -15.05 2.38
C ASN A 205 -10.77 -15.30 0.88
N GLU A 206 -11.65 -16.18 0.45
CA GLU A 206 -11.80 -16.54 -0.95
C GLU A 206 -13.28 -16.68 -1.33
N SER A 207 -13.56 -16.43 -2.60
CA SER A 207 -14.86 -16.66 -3.23
C SER A 207 -14.68 -17.53 -4.47
N ARG A 208 -15.46 -18.60 -4.56
CA ARG A 208 -15.47 -19.53 -5.69
C ARG A 208 -16.65 -19.34 -6.63
N ASP A 209 -17.46 -18.32 -6.37
CA ASP A 209 -18.70 -18.02 -7.09
C ASP A 209 -18.69 -16.58 -7.68
N GLY A 210 -17.48 -16.08 -7.98
CA GLY A 210 -17.27 -14.77 -8.60
C GLY A 210 -17.57 -13.58 -7.68
N GLY A 211 -17.37 -13.74 -6.37
CA GLY A 211 -17.57 -12.68 -5.38
C GLY A 211 -18.98 -12.60 -4.82
N ARG A 212 -19.86 -13.62 -5.04
CA ARG A 212 -21.21 -13.66 -4.45
C ARG A 212 -21.17 -14.01 -2.96
N SER A 213 -20.36 -14.98 -2.60
CA SER A 213 -20.13 -15.37 -1.21
C SER A 213 -18.64 -15.57 -0.95
N PHE A 214 -18.24 -15.42 0.31
CA PHE A 214 -16.87 -15.59 0.76
C PHE A 214 -16.79 -16.64 1.84
N GLY A 215 -15.73 -17.43 1.79
CA GLY A 215 -15.36 -18.36 2.87
C GLY A 215 -14.97 -17.62 4.15
N PRO A 216 -14.52 -18.37 5.19
CA PRO A 216 -14.11 -17.77 6.44
C PRO A 216 -12.87 -16.86 6.28
N ASP A 217 -12.79 -15.87 7.18
CA ASP A 217 -11.57 -15.07 7.33
C ASP A 217 -10.47 -15.96 7.94
N LEU A 218 -9.40 -16.17 7.22
CA LEU A 218 -8.25 -16.95 7.64
C LEU A 218 -7.04 -16.06 7.83
N LYS A 219 -6.31 -16.23 8.91
CA LYS A 219 -5.05 -15.52 9.14
C LYS A 219 -3.94 -16.13 8.27
N LEU A 220 -3.31 -15.32 7.43
CA LEU A 220 -2.15 -15.72 6.63
C LEU A 220 -0.86 -15.55 7.43
N ALA A 221 -0.69 -14.43 8.14
CA ALA A 221 0.50 -14.15 8.93
C ALA A 221 0.22 -13.11 10.02
N ASP A 222 0.93 -13.22 11.13
CA ASP A 222 1.05 -12.18 12.15
C ASP A 222 2.05 -11.09 11.72
N HIS A 223 2.20 -10.06 12.54
CA HIS A 223 3.29 -9.07 12.47
C HIS A 223 3.41 -8.29 11.15
N SER A 224 2.30 -7.98 10.51
CA SER A 224 2.30 -7.09 9.35
C SER A 224 2.54 -5.63 9.74
N CYS A 225 3.17 -4.86 8.85
CA CYS A 225 3.09 -3.40 8.89
C CYS A 225 1.64 -2.94 8.66
N GLU A 226 1.24 -1.84 9.29
CA GLU A 226 -0.16 -1.43 9.39
C GLU A 226 -0.68 -0.56 8.23
N CYS A 227 0.16 -0.20 7.27
CA CYS A 227 -0.12 0.89 6.35
C CYS A 227 0.40 0.70 4.93
N CYS A 228 0.77 -0.52 4.54
CA CYS A 228 1.35 -0.77 3.23
C CYS A 228 0.48 -1.72 2.42
N ARG A 229 0.44 -1.53 1.10
CA ARG A 229 -0.23 -2.46 0.19
C ARG A 229 0.40 -3.84 0.27
N ILE A 230 -0.40 -4.84 -0.06
CA ILE A 230 0.01 -6.24 -0.25
C ILE A 230 0.13 -6.46 -1.76
N ALA A 231 1.28 -6.93 -2.24
CA ALA A 231 1.44 -7.32 -3.63
C ALA A 231 0.95 -8.76 -3.83
N LEU A 232 0.24 -9.01 -4.92
CA LEU A 232 -0.17 -10.34 -5.37
C LEU A 232 0.43 -10.64 -6.72
N ALA A 233 0.86 -11.88 -6.93
CA ALA A 233 1.30 -12.37 -8.23
C ALA A 233 0.84 -13.81 -8.45
N PRO A 234 0.59 -14.23 -9.71
CA PRO A 234 0.31 -15.63 -10.02
C PRO A 234 1.57 -16.48 -9.86
N ALA A 235 1.37 -17.68 -9.31
CA ALA A 235 2.36 -18.74 -9.31
C ALA A 235 2.24 -19.60 -10.59
N PRO A 236 3.26 -20.43 -10.93
CA PRO A 236 3.25 -21.25 -12.14
C PRO A 236 2.09 -22.25 -12.21
N ASP A 237 1.58 -22.69 -11.07
CA ASP A 237 0.42 -23.61 -10.98
C ASP A 237 -0.94 -22.89 -11.08
N GLY A 238 -0.92 -21.57 -11.29
CA GLY A 238 -2.11 -20.73 -11.36
C GLY A 238 -2.62 -20.26 -10.00
N SER A 239 -2.07 -20.70 -8.88
CA SER A 239 -2.36 -20.16 -7.56
C SER A 239 -1.79 -18.75 -7.39
N LEU A 240 -2.03 -18.11 -6.25
CA LEU A 240 -1.49 -16.78 -5.96
C LEU A 240 -0.45 -16.85 -4.85
N VAL A 241 0.53 -15.95 -4.95
CA VAL A 241 1.49 -15.63 -3.90
C VAL A 241 1.34 -14.18 -3.48
N ALA A 242 1.71 -13.88 -2.24
CA ALA A 242 1.65 -12.54 -1.67
C ALA A 242 3.01 -12.10 -1.14
N MET A 243 3.29 -10.80 -1.27
CA MET A 243 4.42 -10.13 -0.63
C MET A 243 3.94 -8.87 0.08
N TRP A 244 4.38 -8.67 1.32
CA TRP A 244 3.99 -7.53 2.13
C TRP A 244 5.12 -7.09 3.06
N ARG A 245 5.04 -5.87 3.59
CA ARG A 245 5.97 -5.43 4.63
C ARG A 245 5.60 -6.10 5.95
N HIS A 246 6.55 -6.85 6.48
CA HIS A 246 6.46 -7.60 7.72
C HIS A 246 7.36 -7.00 8.79
N VAL A 247 7.02 -7.22 10.05
CA VAL A 247 7.81 -6.79 11.20
C VAL A 247 8.46 -8.03 11.80
N PHE A 248 9.71 -8.24 11.47
CA PHE A 248 10.50 -9.36 12.00
C PHE A 248 11.01 -9.03 13.40
N ASP A 249 10.93 -10.02 14.30
CA ASP A 249 11.52 -9.92 15.62
C ASP A 249 13.05 -10.18 15.50
N PRO A 250 13.88 -9.22 15.90
CA PRO A 250 15.34 -9.38 15.87
C PRO A 250 15.88 -10.16 17.07
N GLY A 251 15.02 -10.68 17.98
CA GLY A 251 15.40 -11.29 19.26
C GLY A 251 15.55 -10.26 20.39
N ALA A 252 15.98 -10.70 21.55
CA ALA A 252 15.87 -9.95 22.82
C ALA A 252 16.67 -8.64 22.93
N ALA A 253 17.52 -8.30 21.96
CA ALA A 253 18.50 -7.22 22.10
C ALA A 253 18.41 -6.10 21.07
N ALA A 254 17.46 -6.10 20.13
CA ALA A 254 17.48 -5.15 19.00
C ALA A 254 16.07 -4.62 18.66
N THR A 255 16.04 -3.53 17.90
CA THR A 255 14.81 -2.92 17.38
C THR A 255 14.16 -3.81 16.32
N GLN A 256 12.84 -3.89 16.31
CA GLN A 256 12.05 -4.60 15.29
C GLN A 256 12.45 -4.20 13.88
N GLN A 257 12.57 -5.17 12.98
CA GLN A 257 13.00 -4.97 11.61
C GLN A 257 11.83 -5.05 10.63
N ARG A 258 11.67 -4.03 9.80
CA ARG A 258 10.60 -3.92 8.80
C ARG A 258 11.10 -4.31 7.43
N ASP A 259 11.22 -5.59 7.20
CA ASP A 259 11.52 -6.17 5.89
C ASP A 259 10.27 -6.75 5.22
N HIS A 260 10.43 -7.42 4.09
CA HIS A 260 9.30 -7.98 3.35
C HIS A 260 9.22 -9.49 3.56
N ALA A 261 7.99 -9.96 3.72
CA ALA A 261 7.64 -11.36 3.79
C ALA A 261 6.94 -11.80 2.50
N PHE A 262 7.08 -13.07 2.18
CA PHE A 262 6.47 -13.74 1.04
C PHE A 262 5.80 -15.03 1.51
N ALA A 263 4.61 -15.33 0.97
CA ALA A 263 3.93 -16.61 1.20
C ALA A 263 2.98 -16.95 0.05
N PRO A 264 2.73 -18.24 -0.21
CA PRO A 264 1.56 -18.67 -0.98
C PRO A 264 0.27 -18.22 -0.29
N VAL A 265 -0.68 -17.67 -1.04
CA VAL A 265 -1.95 -17.17 -0.49
C VAL A 265 -2.77 -18.30 0.15
N ALA A 266 -2.71 -19.50 -0.40
CA ALA A 266 -3.40 -20.67 0.13
C ALA A 266 -2.80 -21.19 1.44
N SER A 267 -1.55 -20.85 1.78
CA SER A 267 -0.88 -21.32 3.00
C SER A 267 -1.48 -20.65 4.24
N ILE A 268 -1.80 -21.45 5.25
CA ILE A 268 -2.30 -20.98 6.55
C ILE A 268 -1.49 -21.52 7.74
N ALA A 269 -0.50 -22.34 7.47
CA ALA A 269 0.23 -23.06 8.52
C ALA A 269 1.75 -22.85 8.49
N ALA A 270 2.31 -22.40 7.37
CA ALA A 270 3.75 -22.18 7.25
C ALA A 270 4.11 -20.70 7.58
N PRO A 271 5.19 -20.48 8.33
CA PRO A 271 5.68 -19.12 8.53
C PRO A 271 6.08 -18.51 7.18
N PRO A 272 5.88 -17.19 6.99
CA PRO A 272 6.26 -16.53 5.74
C PRO A 272 7.78 -16.51 5.57
N VAL A 273 8.24 -16.57 4.33
CA VAL A 273 9.65 -16.46 3.98
C VAL A 273 10.07 -14.98 4.00
N ARG A 274 11.23 -14.67 4.57
CA ARG A 274 11.79 -13.31 4.52
C ARG A 274 12.37 -13.04 3.13
N ALA A 275 11.73 -12.13 2.40
CA ALA A 275 12.02 -11.83 1.00
C ALA A 275 12.98 -10.65 0.80
N SER A 276 13.22 -9.84 1.84
CA SER A 276 14.24 -8.78 1.83
C SER A 276 15.02 -8.78 3.14
N PHE A 277 16.27 -8.28 3.10
CA PHE A 277 17.19 -8.24 4.22
C PHE A 277 17.84 -6.84 4.30
N ASP A 278 16.99 -5.81 4.33
CA ASP A 278 17.43 -4.43 4.58
C ASP A 278 17.71 -4.20 6.06
N HIS A 279 17.10 -5.04 6.92
CA HIS A 279 17.20 -4.94 8.38
C HIS A 279 16.76 -3.56 8.90
N TRP A 280 15.72 -2.99 8.26
CA TRP A 280 15.29 -1.63 8.55
C TRP A 280 14.67 -1.50 9.93
N ALA A 281 15.43 -0.98 10.87
CA ALA A 281 15.00 -0.71 12.23
C ALA A 281 14.21 0.61 12.29
N LEU A 282 12.91 0.54 12.02
CA LEU A 282 12.01 1.70 11.98
C LEU A 282 10.76 1.46 12.84
N GLU A 283 10.50 2.36 13.79
CA GLU A 283 9.25 2.38 14.59
C GLU A 283 8.18 3.30 14.00
N ALA A 284 8.05 3.32 12.68
CA ALA A 284 7.07 4.14 11.96
C ALA A 284 6.50 3.38 10.77
N CYS A 285 5.48 3.96 10.15
CA CYS A 285 4.85 3.45 8.93
C CYS A 285 5.40 4.18 7.70
N PRO A 286 6.18 3.54 6.84
CA PRO A 286 6.77 4.20 5.66
C PRO A 286 5.76 4.42 4.52
N HIS A 287 4.57 3.83 4.56
CA HIS A 287 3.52 3.95 3.55
C HIS A 287 3.93 3.54 2.11
N HIS A 288 4.94 2.70 1.98
CA HIS A 288 5.44 2.19 0.71
C HIS A 288 5.39 0.65 0.72
N GLY A 289 4.39 0.07 0.09
CA GLY A 289 4.28 -1.38 -0.07
C GLY A 289 5.10 -1.91 -1.24
N PRO A 290 5.34 -3.23 -1.29
CA PRO A 290 6.10 -3.86 -2.36
C PRO A 290 5.31 -3.99 -3.65
N GLY A 291 6.02 -4.31 -4.74
CA GLY A 291 5.46 -4.86 -5.98
C GLY A 291 6.06 -6.22 -6.27
N LEU A 292 5.30 -7.08 -6.94
CA LEU A 292 5.68 -8.44 -7.27
C LEU A 292 5.15 -8.82 -8.65
N ALA A 293 5.97 -9.46 -9.48
CA ALA A 293 5.58 -9.95 -10.80
C ALA A 293 6.29 -11.28 -11.10
N PRO A 294 5.68 -12.22 -11.85
CA PRO A 294 6.35 -13.46 -12.25
C PRO A 294 7.59 -13.20 -13.08
N ALA A 295 8.60 -14.07 -13.00
CA ALA A 295 9.78 -14.03 -13.85
C ALA A 295 9.74 -15.14 -14.89
N ALA A 296 10.16 -14.84 -16.13
CA ALA A 296 10.15 -15.81 -17.24
C ALA A 296 11.03 -17.03 -16.94
N GLY A 297 12.16 -16.82 -16.25
CA GLY A 297 13.06 -17.88 -15.81
C GLY A 297 12.63 -18.62 -14.53
N GLY A 298 11.42 -18.39 -14.04
CA GLY A 298 10.91 -18.90 -12.77
C GLY A 298 11.18 -17.97 -11.58
N GLY A 299 10.39 -18.13 -10.51
CA GLY A 299 10.39 -17.21 -9.37
C GLY A 299 9.78 -15.84 -9.72
N TYR A 300 10.26 -14.76 -9.08
CA TYR A 300 9.59 -13.46 -9.15
C TYR A 300 10.57 -12.30 -9.27
N HIS A 301 10.11 -11.23 -9.90
CA HIS A 301 10.66 -9.89 -9.80
C HIS A 301 9.98 -9.17 -8.65
N ALA A 302 10.74 -8.54 -7.79
CA ALA A 302 10.22 -7.78 -6.66
C ALA A 302 10.81 -6.37 -6.62
N VAL A 303 9.98 -5.39 -6.25
CA VAL A 303 10.41 -4.02 -5.94
C VAL A 303 9.92 -3.64 -4.56
N TRP A 304 10.74 -2.94 -3.80
CA TRP A 304 10.38 -2.49 -2.45
C TRP A 304 11.17 -1.26 -2.03
N PHE A 305 10.58 -0.50 -1.14
CA PHE A 305 11.22 0.62 -0.46
C PHE A 305 11.77 0.15 0.89
N GLY A 306 13.01 0.45 1.19
CA GLY A 306 13.65 0.05 2.45
C GLY A 306 14.93 0.83 2.72
N ASP A 307 15.37 0.80 3.96
CA ASP A 307 16.65 1.36 4.38
C ASP A 307 17.67 0.24 4.61
N ARG A 308 18.81 0.35 3.97
CA ARG A 308 19.95 -0.52 4.22
C ARG A 308 21.15 0.35 4.55
N ALA A 309 21.65 0.24 5.78
CA ALA A 309 22.81 0.97 6.28
C ALA A 309 22.67 2.51 6.11
N GLY A 310 21.49 3.07 6.37
CA GLY A 310 21.23 4.51 6.27
C GLY A 310 20.89 5.01 4.86
N GLN A 311 20.77 4.11 3.89
CA GLN A 311 20.35 4.44 2.52
C GLN A 311 18.91 3.98 2.27
N THR A 312 17.97 4.91 2.43
CA THR A 312 16.53 4.67 2.19
C THR A 312 16.22 4.83 0.71
N LEU A 313 16.01 3.71 0.01
CA LEU A 313 15.85 3.68 -1.45
C LEU A 313 14.78 2.67 -1.86
N VAL A 314 14.25 2.83 -3.07
CA VAL A 314 13.55 1.74 -3.77
C VAL A 314 14.58 0.80 -4.38
N ARG A 315 14.38 -0.51 -4.13
CA ARG A 315 15.24 -1.58 -4.64
C ARG A 315 14.45 -2.55 -5.51
N TYR A 316 15.13 -3.10 -6.47
CA TYR A 316 14.69 -4.22 -7.28
C TYR A 316 15.52 -5.46 -6.93
N GLY A 317 14.87 -6.62 -6.83
CA GLY A 317 15.50 -7.91 -6.62
C GLY A 317 14.76 -9.05 -7.29
N ARG A 318 15.41 -10.20 -7.37
CA ARG A 318 14.84 -11.47 -7.81
C ARG A 318 14.53 -12.34 -6.60
N LEU A 319 13.42 -13.04 -6.65
CA LEU A 319 13.05 -14.05 -5.66
C LEU A 319 12.90 -15.41 -6.35
N GLY A 320 13.25 -16.46 -5.64
CA GLY A 320 12.97 -17.85 -6.02
C GLY A 320 11.47 -18.13 -6.01
N ALA A 321 11.08 -19.31 -6.47
CA ALA A 321 9.69 -19.77 -6.42
C ALA A 321 9.16 -19.88 -4.98
N ASP A 322 10.04 -20.09 -4.02
CA ASP A 322 9.77 -20.13 -2.59
C ASP A 322 9.76 -18.74 -1.90
N GLY A 323 10.06 -17.67 -2.65
CA GLY A 323 10.18 -16.31 -2.12
C GLY A 323 11.55 -15.94 -1.54
N SER A 324 12.51 -16.85 -1.52
CA SER A 324 13.88 -16.56 -1.07
C SER A 324 14.59 -15.64 -2.05
N PRO A 325 15.38 -14.65 -1.57
CA PRO A 325 16.13 -13.75 -2.45
C PRO A 325 17.16 -14.49 -3.31
N ILE A 326 17.26 -14.10 -4.58
CA ILE A 326 18.28 -14.58 -5.52
C ILE A 326 19.24 -13.45 -5.84
N GLY A 327 20.52 -13.59 -5.46
CA GLY A 327 21.54 -12.58 -5.69
C GLY A 327 21.34 -11.31 -4.86
N GLN A 328 21.93 -10.20 -5.31
CA GLN A 328 21.85 -8.93 -4.60
C GLN A 328 20.78 -8.03 -5.21
N ALA A 329 20.00 -7.40 -4.34
CA ALA A 329 19.08 -6.35 -4.75
C ALA A 329 19.83 -5.10 -5.21
N ARG A 330 19.32 -4.45 -6.26
CA ARG A 330 19.87 -3.22 -6.85
C ARG A 330 18.98 -2.04 -6.54
N PRO A 331 19.52 -0.85 -6.17
CA PRO A 331 18.73 0.36 -6.09
C PRO A 331 18.22 0.75 -7.48
N LEU A 332 17.08 1.43 -7.56
CA LEU A 332 16.67 2.12 -8.78
C LEU A 332 17.63 3.28 -9.08
N PRO A 333 17.76 3.72 -10.35
CA PRO A 333 18.70 4.78 -10.75
C PRO A 333 18.23 6.18 -10.35
N ASP A 334 17.40 6.28 -9.34
CA ASP A 334 16.79 7.51 -8.85
C ASP A 334 16.65 7.39 -7.33
N GLU A 335 17.48 8.13 -6.60
CA GLU A 335 17.50 8.09 -5.14
C GLU A 335 16.20 8.59 -4.50
N GLN A 336 15.43 9.39 -5.23
CA GLN A 336 14.13 9.89 -4.81
C GLN A 336 12.95 9.06 -5.37
N ALA A 337 13.23 7.86 -5.90
CA ALA A 337 12.18 6.97 -6.35
C ALA A 337 11.25 6.59 -5.19
N GLU A 338 9.95 6.64 -5.47
CA GLU A 338 8.93 6.23 -4.51
C GLU A 338 7.76 5.51 -5.20
N HIS A 339 7.04 4.70 -4.42
CA HIS A 339 5.83 3.99 -4.84
C HIS A 339 5.97 3.19 -6.13
N ALA A 340 7.09 2.48 -6.28
CA ALA A 340 7.37 1.71 -7.48
C ALA A 340 6.36 0.56 -7.66
N ALA A 341 5.94 0.36 -8.91
CA ALA A 341 5.17 -0.78 -9.38
C ALA A 341 6.03 -1.64 -10.30
N VAL A 342 5.76 -2.94 -10.38
CA VAL A 342 6.44 -3.89 -11.27
C VAL A 342 5.43 -4.76 -11.99
N GLN A 343 5.66 -5.03 -13.28
CA GLN A 343 4.85 -5.94 -14.10
C GLN A 343 5.74 -6.61 -15.14
N SER A 344 5.43 -7.86 -15.46
CA SER A 344 6.14 -8.66 -16.45
C SER A 344 5.20 -9.29 -17.47
N ALA A 345 5.73 -9.54 -18.67
CA ALA A 345 5.10 -10.29 -19.74
C ALA A 345 6.18 -11.02 -20.52
N GLY A 346 6.25 -12.35 -20.41
CA GLY A 346 7.38 -13.12 -20.90
C GLY A 346 8.70 -12.59 -20.35
N SER A 347 9.68 -12.32 -21.20
CA SER A 347 10.98 -11.72 -20.81
C SER A 347 10.94 -10.21 -20.66
N GLN A 348 9.84 -9.55 -21.01
CA GLN A 348 9.67 -8.13 -20.79
C GLN A 348 9.35 -7.86 -19.32
N LEU A 349 10.04 -6.87 -18.74
CA LEU A 349 9.82 -6.41 -17.38
C LEU A 349 9.79 -4.88 -17.37
N VAL A 350 8.81 -4.32 -16.69
CA VAL A 350 8.67 -2.87 -16.47
C VAL A 350 8.59 -2.60 -14.97
N ILE A 351 9.38 -1.65 -14.51
CA ILE A 351 9.30 -1.07 -13.17
C ILE A 351 9.01 0.41 -13.35
N ALA A 352 7.88 0.90 -12.88
CA ALA A 352 7.50 2.30 -12.95
C ALA A 352 7.50 2.94 -11.56
N TRP A 353 7.99 4.17 -11.45
CA TRP A 353 8.02 4.93 -10.20
C TRP A 353 7.80 6.41 -10.47
N ARG A 354 7.56 7.15 -9.40
CA ARG A 354 7.61 8.61 -9.42
C ARG A 354 8.73 9.12 -8.55
N SER A 355 9.23 10.33 -8.83
CA SER A 355 10.23 11.01 -8.02
C SER A 355 10.03 12.53 -8.11
N PHE A 356 10.21 13.24 -7.00
CA PHE A 356 10.08 14.70 -6.96
C PHE A 356 11.47 15.34 -7.05
N ASP A 357 11.66 16.27 -8.01
CA ASP A 357 12.97 16.92 -8.26
C ASP A 357 13.09 18.31 -7.61
N GLY A 358 12.17 18.65 -6.70
CA GLY A 358 12.09 19.97 -6.07
C GLY A 358 11.17 20.97 -6.80
N GLN A 359 10.76 20.68 -8.03
CA GLN A 359 9.86 21.51 -8.84
C GLN A 359 8.63 20.75 -9.35
N ALA A 360 8.84 19.51 -9.77
CA ALA A 360 7.79 18.67 -10.31
C ALA A 360 8.05 17.19 -10.00
N THR A 361 6.98 16.42 -10.02
CA THR A 361 7.06 14.96 -9.97
C THR A 361 7.34 14.44 -11.38
N ARG A 362 8.36 13.61 -11.51
CA ARG A 362 8.70 12.85 -12.72
C ARG A 362 8.11 11.46 -12.63
N TRP A 363 7.55 11.01 -13.74
CA TRP A 363 7.11 9.64 -13.92
C TRP A 363 8.11 8.92 -14.81
N ARG A 364 8.73 7.87 -14.29
CA ARG A 364 9.83 7.15 -14.91
C ARG A 364 9.59 5.66 -14.92
N ALA A 365 10.29 4.96 -15.80
CA ALA A 365 10.30 3.50 -15.84
C ALA A 365 11.70 2.95 -16.17
N TRP A 366 12.00 1.79 -15.57
CA TRP A 366 12.98 0.84 -16.06
C TRP A 366 12.28 -0.19 -16.93
N VAL A 367 12.81 -0.41 -18.11
CA VAL A 367 12.31 -1.37 -19.09
C VAL A 367 13.42 -2.38 -19.39
N SER A 368 13.10 -3.64 -19.25
CA SER A 368 13.96 -4.78 -19.61
C SER A 368 13.23 -5.64 -20.64
N VAL A 369 14.00 -6.23 -21.55
CA VAL A 369 13.53 -7.23 -22.54
C VAL A 369 14.19 -8.60 -22.33
N ASP A 370 15.02 -8.72 -21.31
CA ASP A 370 15.86 -9.87 -21.02
C ASP A 370 15.66 -10.43 -19.59
N ASP A 371 14.41 -10.39 -19.11
CA ASP A 371 14.00 -10.90 -17.78
C ASP A 371 14.77 -10.21 -16.64
N GLY A 372 14.97 -8.88 -16.74
CA GLY A 372 15.57 -8.06 -15.68
C GLY A 372 17.09 -8.14 -15.57
N ARG A 373 17.80 -8.67 -16.56
CA ARG A 373 19.26 -8.69 -16.58
C ARG A 373 19.84 -7.32 -16.88
N SER A 374 19.25 -6.63 -17.84
CA SER A 374 19.57 -5.24 -18.20
C SER A 374 18.33 -4.36 -18.23
N PHE A 375 18.52 -3.05 -18.09
CA PHE A 375 17.43 -2.08 -18.07
C PHE A 375 17.80 -0.82 -18.87
N ALA A 376 16.81 -0.29 -19.58
CA ALA A 376 16.82 1.05 -20.11
C ALA A 376 15.89 1.93 -19.26
N THR A 377 16.34 3.15 -18.92
CA THR A 377 15.50 4.13 -18.24
C THR A 377 14.71 4.96 -19.25
N ARG A 378 13.41 5.12 -19.01
CA ARG A 378 12.53 6.00 -19.79
C ARG A 378 11.89 7.03 -18.86
N GLU A 379 11.80 8.29 -19.30
CA GLU A 379 10.93 9.29 -18.69
C GLU A 379 9.59 9.25 -19.42
N LEU A 380 8.51 8.98 -18.70
CA LEU A 380 7.15 8.81 -19.25
C LEU A 380 6.35 10.10 -19.12
N GLY A 381 6.67 10.93 -18.14
CA GLY A 381 5.97 12.19 -17.94
C GLY A 381 6.47 13.01 -16.77
N ARG A 382 5.89 14.21 -16.65
CA ARG A 382 6.18 15.17 -15.59
C ARG A 382 4.92 15.94 -15.22
N SER A 383 4.72 16.26 -13.93
CA SER A 383 3.64 17.12 -13.44
C SER A 383 4.12 17.98 -12.27
N ALA A 384 3.80 19.27 -12.31
CA ALA A 384 3.97 20.16 -11.16
C ALA A 384 2.76 20.12 -10.20
N ASP A 385 1.65 19.52 -10.65
CA ASP A 385 0.42 19.38 -9.88
C ASP A 385 0.38 18.07 -9.09
N ASP A 386 -0.65 17.94 -8.25
CA ASP A 386 -0.97 16.71 -7.53
C ASP A 386 -1.05 15.52 -8.48
N ASN A 387 -0.54 14.40 -8.04
CA ASN A 387 -0.47 13.18 -8.84
C ASN A 387 -0.54 11.92 -7.96
N ASP A 388 -0.99 10.83 -8.57
CA ASP A 388 -1.08 9.51 -7.93
C ASP A 388 0.23 8.73 -8.05
N HIS A 389 0.26 7.57 -7.41
CA HIS A 389 1.30 6.57 -7.61
C HIS A 389 1.13 5.90 -8.98
N PRO A 390 2.22 5.59 -9.68
CA PRO A 390 2.15 4.86 -10.95
C PRO A 390 1.53 3.47 -10.78
N LEU A 391 0.77 3.05 -11.78
CA LEU A 391 0.23 1.70 -11.88
C LEU A 391 0.79 1.01 -13.13
N LEU A 392 0.89 -0.31 -13.06
CA LEU A 392 1.19 -1.17 -14.20
C LEU A 392 0.09 -2.21 -14.32
N VAL A 393 -0.47 -2.35 -15.50
CA VAL A 393 -1.45 -3.38 -15.85
C VAL A 393 -1.03 -4.08 -17.13
N LYS A 394 -1.51 -5.29 -17.37
CA LYS A 394 -1.21 -6.01 -18.60
C LYS A 394 -2.46 -6.49 -19.32
N ARG A 395 -2.34 -6.60 -20.65
CA ARG A 395 -3.31 -7.23 -21.55
C ARG A 395 -2.55 -8.20 -22.46
N GLY A 396 -2.69 -9.50 -22.21
CA GLY A 396 -1.84 -10.51 -22.86
C GLY A 396 -0.37 -10.24 -22.56
N GLU A 397 0.45 -10.12 -23.60
CA GLU A 397 1.88 -9.81 -23.51
C GLU A 397 2.21 -8.31 -23.52
N GLN A 398 1.20 -7.44 -23.50
CA GLN A 398 1.39 -6.00 -23.48
C GLN A 398 1.31 -5.46 -22.07
N ILE A 399 2.30 -4.63 -21.69
CA ILE A 399 2.34 -3.93 -20.40
C ILE A 399 2.00 -2.46 -20.63
N PHE A 400 1.11 -1.93 -19.80
CA PHE A 400 0.71 -0.53 -19.83
C PHE A 400 1.03 0.13 -18.50
N ALA A 401 1.66 1.28 -18.56
CA ALA A 401 1.90 2.14 -17.41
C ALA A 401 0.85 3.24 -17.37
N LEU A 402 0.26 3.47 -16.20
CA LEU A 402 -0.75 4.49 -15.95
C LEU A 402 -0.29 5.46 -14.88
N TRP A 403 -0.62 6.72 -15.08
CA TRP A 403 -0.36 7.77 -14.10
C TRP A 403 -1.47 8.81 -14.11
N ARG A 404 -2.17 8.99 -12.98
CA ARG A 404 -3.20 10.00 -12.81
C ARG A 404 -2.59 11.26 -12.21
N THR A 405 -2.86 12.40 -12.82
CA THR A 405 -2.53 13.74 -12.33
C THR A 405 -3.81 14.57 -12.22
N ALA A 406 -3.71 15.80 -11.77
CA ALA A 406 -4.83 16.74 -11.79
C ALA A 406 -5.40 16.98 -13.20
N GLN A 407 -4.59 16.78 -14.27
CA GLN A 407 -5.02 16.91 -15.65
C GLN A 407 -5.69 15.66 -16.23
N GLY A 408 -5.70 14.54 -15.53
CA GLY A 408 -6.30 13.29 -15.98
C GLY A 408 -5.36 12.09 -15.91
N VAL A 409 -5.75 11.00 -16.57
CA VAL A 409 -4.99 9.75 -16.61
C VAL A 409 -4.17 9.66 -17.89
N ARG A 410 -2.86 9.51 -17.75
CA ARG A 410 -1.95 9.19 -18.85
C ARG A 410 -1.71 7.69 -18.88
N VAL A 411 -1.63 7.14 -20.08
CA VAL A 411 -1.36 5.73 -20.34
C VAL A 411 -0.26 5.61 -21.39
N GLU A 412 0.74 4.79 -21.08
CA GLU A 412 1.86 4.50 -21.99
C GLU A 412 1.93 2.99 -22.23
N ASN A 413 1.90 2.58 -23.50
CA ASN A 413 2.15 1.19 -23.86
C ASN A 413 3.66 0.92 -23.83
N MET A 414 4.10 0.13 -22.88
CA MET A 414 5.51 -0.15 -22.61
C MET A 414 6.11 -1.24 -23.51
N SER A 415 5.28 -1.89 -24.32
CA SER A 415 5.67 -2.97 -25.23
C SER A 415 6.03 -2.47 -26.65
N ARG A 416 6.06 -1.15 -26.83
CA ARG A 416 6.45 -0.46 -28.09
C ARG A 416 7.80 0.20 -27.97
#